data_a8c4b3301fcdc847bba3d926ea96c79e
#
_entry.id   a8c4b3301fcdc847bba3d926ea96c79e
#
_cell.length_a   1.000
_cell.length_b   1.000
_cell.length_c   1.000
_cell.angle_alpha   90.00
_cell.angle_beta   90.00
_cell.angle_gamma   90.00
#
_symmetry.space_group_name_H-M   'P 1'
#
loop_
_entity.id
_entity.type
_entity.pdbx_description
1 polymer ?
#
loop_
_entity_poly.entity_id
_entity_poly.type
_entity_poly.pdbx_seq_one_letter_code
_entity_poly.pdbx_strand_id
1 'polypeptide(L)'
;MLAVALALTACSDNSTSSDSDSKTTTTDNSAAQQSSNNEEGARNKGADSMEEESALLEPKSVEQERIDTLSNYRWILSKASDSKNQPVSALNEIKEQVTLNFNQQGNNSLNYSVGCNIMSANFQLRGDTLSTEDSMSTKMSCGELDAAENLLNQLIQGDSQLKLIINENSDELPTLTQVTNEGSTLTWRGKLTAQAKYNSKGETIFWGVAADSKPCQDNQSQLCLQVKPVSYDDSGIKTSTGDYVEFAGTIDGYEHDGKHNEVLRLQRYKTNHDTVLVDNIDSNYAYVLDTVIEKEVVN
;
A
#
# COMPACT_ATOMS: atom_id res chain seq x y z
N MET A 1 33.79 -2.86 -47.22
CA MET A 1 32.72 -2.85 -48.23
C MET A 1 32.02 -4.20 -48.18
N LEU A 2 30.87 -4.28 -47.57
CA LEU A 2 29.84 -5.27 -47.85
C LEU A 2 28.49 -4.70 -47.37
N ALA A 3 27.64 -4.40 -48.32
CA ALA A 3 26.28 -3.97 -48.12
C ALA A 3 25.41 -5.21 -48.03
N VAL A 4 24.50 -5.26 -47.09
CA VAL A 4 23.37 -6.23 -47.08
C VAL A 4 22.07 -5.48 -46.89
N ALA A 5 21.18 -5.74 -47.82
CA ALA A 5 19.94 -5.08 -48.11
C ALA A 5 18.82 -5.46 -47.11
N LEU A 6 17.95 -4.46 -46.84
CA LEU A 6 16.61 -4.63 -46.26
C LEU A 6 15.68 -5.36 -47.22
N ALA A 7 14.87 -6.26 -46.65
CA ALA A 7 13.66 -6.74 -47.28
C ALA A 7 12.48 -6.46 -46.36
N LEU A 8 11.63 -5.53 -46.80
CA LEU A 8 10.28 -5.26 -46.29
C LEU A 8 9.31 -6.23 -46.95
N THR A 9 8.52 -6.94 -46.16
CA THR A 9 7.30 -7.59 -46.66
C THR A 9 6.10 -7.02 -45.93
N ALA A 10 5.34 -6.25 -46.67
CA ALA A 10 3.97 -5.87 -46.36
C ALA A 10 3.04 -7.02 -46.75
N CYS A 11 2.05 -7.34 -45.97
CA CYS A 11 0.87 -8.09 -46.37
C CYS A 11 -0.38 -7.31 -46.00
N SER A 12 -1.15 -7.08 -47.04
CA SER A 12 -2.41 -6.34 -47.14
C SER A 12 -3.62 -7.10 -46.61
N ASP A 13 -4.61 -6.30 -46.33
CA ASP A 13 -6.02 -6.53 -46.05
C ASP A 13 -6.72 -7.64 -46.81
N ASN A 14 -7.70 -8.25 -46.15
CA ASN A 14 -8.93 -8.64 -46.86
C ASN A 14 -10.14 -8.59 -45.91
N SER A 15 -11.00 -7.60 -46.17
CA SER A 15 -12.37 -7.44 -45.71
C SER A 15 -13.31 -8.38 -46.46
N THR A 16 -14.23 -9.02 -45.76
CA THR A 16 -15.47 -9.48 -46.37
C THR A 16 -16.63 -9.35 -45.39
N SER A 17 -17.53 -8.48 -45.74
CA SER A 17 -18.89 -8.29 -45.28
C SER A 17 -19.79 -9.44 -45.72
N SER A 18 -20.77 -9.82 -44.91
CA SER A 18 -22.04 -10.37 -45.39
C SER A 18 -23.17 -10.05 -44.41
N ASP A 19 -24.08 -9.23 -44.91
CA ASP A 19 -25.44 -8.98 -44.44
C ASP A 19 -26.27 -10.24 -44.44
N SER A 20 -27.23 -10.33 -43.52
CA SER A 20 -28.52 -10.99 -43.74
C SER A 20 -29.59 -10.47 -42.79
N ASP A 21 -30.52 -9.73 -43.35
CA ASP A 21 -31.84 -9.37 -42.87
C ASP A 21 -32.72 -10.56 -42.52
N SER A 22 -33.62 -10.38 -41.53
CA SER A 22 -35.06 -10.74 -41.57
C SER A 22 -35.67 -10.42 -40.21
N LYS A 23 -36.41 -9.35 -40.05
CA LYS A 23 -37.86 -9.11 -40.30
C LYS A 23 -38.82 -9.76 -39.27
N THR A 24 -39.32 -8.91 -38.42
CA THR A 24 -40.72 -8.63 -37.97
C THR A 24 -41.63 -9.81 -37.59
N THR A 25 -42.21 -9.75 -36.37
CA THR A 25 -43.70 -9.65 -36.27
C THR A 25 -44.09 -9.13 -34.88
N THR A 26 -44.89 -8.10 -34.89
CA THR A 26 -45.78 -7.50 -33.90
C THR A 26 -46.93 -8.43 -33.54
N THR A 27 -47.36 -8.47 -32.28
CA THR A 27 -48.81 -8.53 -31.98
C THR A 27 -49.10 -7.89 -30.63
N ASP A 28 -49.88 -6.85 -30.69
CA ASP A 28 -50.68 -6.23 -29.64
C ASP A 28 -51.64 -7.22 -29.01
N ASN A 29 -52.01 -7.07 -27.77
CA ASN A 29 -53.38 -6.86 -27.35
C ASN A 29 -53.51 -6.31 -25.95
N SER A 30 -54.34 -5.28 -25.93
CA SER A 30 -54.94 -4.51 -24.84
C SER A 30 -55.95 -5.29 -24.02
N ALA A 31 -56.27 -4.80 -22.87
CA ALA A 31 -57.52 -4.42 -22.24
C ALA A 31 -57.51 -4.81 -20.75
N ALA A 32 -57.50 -3.89 -19.84
CA ALA A 32 -58.51 -2.97 -19.35
C ALA A 32 -59.56 -3.62 -18.43
N GLN A 33 -59.73 -2.95 -17.34
CA GLN A 33 -60.88 -2.67 -16.47
C GLN A 33 -60.73 -3.20 -15.04
N GLN A 34 -60.56 -2.29 -14.07
CA GLN A 34 -61.55 -1.45 -13.35
C GLN A 34 -62.42 -2.24 -12.32
N SER A 35 -62.32 -1.93 -11.09
CA SER A 35 -63.32 -1.22 -10.23
C SER A 35 -63.15 -1.68 -8.78
N SER A 36 -62.86 -0.85 -7.91
CA SER A 36 -63.58 0.10 -7.06
C SER A 36 -64.03 -0.49 -5.70
N ASN A 37 -63.73 0.34 -4.75
CA ASN A 37 -64.46 0.74 -3.54
C ASN A 37 -64.23 0.05 -2.18
N ASN A 38 -63.80 0.93 -1.30
CA ASN A 38 -64.38 1.30 0.02
C ASN A 38 -64.24 0.25 1.15
N GLU A 39 -63.96 0.57 2.34
CA GLU A 39 -64.04 1.68 3.27
C GLU A 39 -63.43 1.25 4.63
N GLU A 40 -62.93 2.26 5.30
CA GLU A 40 -62.90 2.46 6.76
C GLU A 40 -62.46 1.37 7.74
N GLY A 41 -61.52 1.81 8.54
CA GLY A 41 -61.64 1.52 9.96
C GLY A 41 -60.34 1.17 10.71
N ALA A 42 -59.97 2.09 11.58
CA ALA A 42 -59.32 1.87 12.85
C ALA A 42 -57.76 1.95 12.93
N ARG A 43 -57.36 3.06 13.50
CA ARG A 43 -56.13 3.31 14.28
C ARG A 43 -55.62 2.09 15.01
N ASN A 44 -54.36 1.76 14.76
CA ASN A 44 -53.54 1.23 15.84
C ASN A 44 -52.13 1.78 15.75
N LYS A 45 -51.71 2.45 16.81
CA LYS A 45 -50.33 2.85 17.05
C LYS A 45 -49.51 1.58 17.24
N GLY A 46 -48.67 1.26 16.26
CA GLY A 46 -47.63 0.28 16.39
C GLY A 46 -46.29 1.03 16.42
N ALA A 47 -45.60 0.90 17.53
CA ALA A 47 -44.26 1.43 17.73
C ALA A 47 -43.33 0.89 16.63
N ASP A 48 -42.67 1.82 15.95
CA ASP A 48 -41.57 1.58 15.06
C ASP A 48 -40.38 1.12 15.92
N SER A 49 -40.23 -0.19 16.07
CA SER A 49 -39.03 -0.77 16.62
C SER A 49 -37.98 -0.72 15.52
N MET A 50 -37.11 0.30 15.57
CA MET A 50 -35.80 0.24 14.94
C MET A 50 -35.08 -0.98 15.53
N GLU A 51 -35.14 -2.09 14.83
CA GLU A 51 -34.15 -3.16 14.96
C GLU A 51 -32.84 -2.56 14.45
N GLU A 52 -32.00 -2.06 15.39
CA GLU A 52 -30.60 -1.95 15.19
C GLU A 52 -30.11 -3.37 14.88
N GLU A 53 -29.89 -3.64 13.61
CA GLU A 53 -29.13 -4.79 13.14
C GLU A 53 -27.69 -4.60 13.62
N SER A 54 -27.48 -4.94 14.88
CA SER A 54 -26.15 -5.16 15.44
C SER A 54 -25.54 -6.29 14.64
N ALA A 55 -24.79 -5.94 13.59
CA ALA A 55 -23.93 -6.87 12.89
C ALA A 55 -22.99 -7.47 13.93
N LEU A 56 -23.33 -8.67 14.41
CA LEU A 56 -22.46 -9.49 15.25
C LEU A 56 -21.21 -9.74 14.42
N LEU A 57 -20.13 -8.98 14.70
CA LEU A 57 -18.82 -9.25 14.14
C LEU A 57 -18.43 -10.66 14.58
N GLU A 58 -18.47 -11.60 13.64
CA GLU A 58 -17.93 -12.93 13.86
C GLU A 58 -16.53 -12.81 14.46
N PRO A 59 -16.21 -13.56 15.52
CA PRO A 59 -14.89 -13.51 16.11
C PRO A 59 -13.84 -13.91 15.05
N LYS A 60 -12.79 -13.10 14.92
CA LYS A 60 -11.70 -13.40 14.01
C LYS A 60 -11.07 -14.76 14.36
N SER A 61 -10.64 -15.51 13.35
CA SER A 61 -9.89 -16.73 13.60
C SER A 61 -8.51 -16.41 14.19
N VAL A 62 -7.93 -17.36 14.91
CA VAL A 62 -6.58 -17.23 15.48
C VAL A 62 -5.54 -16.94 14.38
N GLU A 63 -5.71 -17.55 13.21
CA GLU A 63 -4.86 -17.29 12.04
C GLU A 63 -5.01 -15.85 11.57
N GLN A 64 -6.24 -15.32 11.55
CA GLN A 64 -6.49 -13.94 11.12
C GLN A 64 -5.87 -12.95 12.11
N GLU A 65 -6.03 -13.15 13.41
CA GLU A 65 -5.41 -12.31 14.44
C GLU A 65 -3.88 -12.31 14.31
N ARG A 66 -3.30 -13.43 13.96
CA ARG A 66 -1.87 -13.55 13.74
C ARG A 66 -1.40 -12.85 12.49
N ILE A 67 -2.15 -12.94 11.38
CA ILE A 67 -1.89 -12.20 10.15
C ILE A 67 -2.02 -10.69 10.41
N ASP A 68 -3.06 -10.26 11.15
CA ASP A 68 -3.24 -8.86 11.56
C ASP A 68 -1.98 -8.37 12.32
N THR A 69 -1.51 -9.15 13.26
CA THR A 69 -0.30 -8.84 14.05
C THR A 69 0.93 -8.72 13.16
N LEU A 70 1.16 -9.67 12.24
CA LEU A 70 2.29 -9.64 11.32
C LEU A 70 2.23 -8.42 10.39
N SER A 71 1.03 -8.03 9.96
CA SER A 71 0.79 -6.87 9.07
C SER A 71 0.99 -5.52 9.75
N ASN A 72 0.97 -5.47 11.07
CA ASN A 72 1.25 -4.26 11.83
C ASN A 72 2.72 -3.81 11.75
N TYR A 73 3.60 -4.67 11.25
CA TYR A 73 5.03 -4.40 11.20
C TYR A 73 5.59 -4.49 9.79
N ARG A 74 6.53 -3.59 9.49
CA ARG A 74 7.51 -3.77 8.43
C ARG A 74 8.68 -4.54 9.03
N TRP A 75 8.97 -5.70 8.49
CA TRP A 75 10.04 -6.59 8.92
C TRP A 75 11.32 -6.28 8.18
N ILE A 76 12.40 -6.01 8.91
CA ILE A 76 13.74 -5.71 8.38
C ILE A 76 14.65 -6.85 8.78
N LEU A 77 15.41 -7.39 7.84
CA LEU A 77 16.31 -8.51 8.11
C LEU A 77 17.35 -8.11 9.17
N SER A 78 17.49 -8.93 10.17
CA SER A 78 18.52 -8.81 11.20
C SER A 78 19.66 -9.80 10.96
N LYS A 79 19.32 -11.02 10.57
CA LYS A 79 20.28 -12.09 10.33
C LYS A 79 19.70 -13.12 9.36
N ALA A 80 20.54 -13.66 8.47
CA ALA A 80 20.26 -14.84 7.65
C ALA A 80 21.37 -15.88 7.85
N SER A 81 20.97 -17.15 8.05
CA SER A 81 21.88 -18.31 8.12
C SER A 81 21.35 -19.49 7.32
N ASP A 82 22.24 -20.26 6.75
CA ASP A 82 21.90 -21.50 6.03
C ASP A 82 21.56 -22.65 7.00
N SER A 83 21.23 -23.81 6.45
CA SER A 83 20.90 -25.04 7.23
C SER A 83 22.05 -25.59 8.07
N LYS A 84 23.29 -25.12 7.84
CA LYS A 84 24.48 -25.45 8.62
C LYS A 84 24.84 -24.35 9.62
N ASN A 85 23.94 -23.38 9.83
CA ASN A 85 24.17 -22.22 10.69
C ASN A 85 25.28 -21.27 10.20
N GLN A 86 25.67 -21.35 8.92
CA GLN A 86 26.65 -20.42 8.35
C GLN A 86 25.96 -19.13 7.90
N PRO A 87 26.59 -17.96 8.07
CA PRO A 87 26.01 -16.69 7.61
C PRO A 87 25.78 -16.68 6.09
N VAL A 88 24.62 -16.23 5.67
CA VAL A 88 24.30 -15.95 4.25
C VAL A 88 24.80 -14.55 3.93
N SER A 89 26.08 -14.43 3.50
CA SER A 89 26.76 -13.14 3.33
C SER A 89 26.01 -12.20 2.39
N ALA A 90 25.52 -12.70 1.25
CA ALA A 90 24.81 -11.89 0.26
C ALA A 90 23.58 -11.13 0.83
N LEU A 91 22.94 -11.63 1.86
CA LEU A 91 21.82 -10.96 2.54
C LEU A 91 22.28 -10.19 3.79
N ASN A 92 23.25 -10.74 4.56
CA ASN A 92 23.70 -10.11 5.80
C ASN A 92 24.44 -8.79 5.57
N GLU A 93 25.15 -8.63 4.46
CA GLU A 93 25.87 -7.41 4.10
C GLU A 93 24.92 -6.24 3.78
N ILE A 94 23.71 -6.55 3.30
CA ILE A 94 22.68 -5.58 2.92
C ILE A 94 21.42 -5.64 3.80
N LYS A 95 21.50 -6.30 4.96
CA LYS A 95 20.34 -6.65 5.80
C LYS A 95 19.41 -5.49 6.13
N GLU A 96 19.92 -4.27 6.30
CA GLU A 96 19.12 -3.10 6.67
C GLU A 96 18.14 -2.65 5.56
N GLN A 97 18.41 -3.02 4.31
CA GLN A 97 17.52 -2.75 3.18
C GLN A 97 16.66 -3.95 2.76
N VAL A 98 16.95 -5.15 3.33
CA VAL A 98 16.14 -6.36 3.08
C VAL A 98 14.87 -6.30 3.91
N THR A 99 13.72 -6.28 3.25
CA THR A 99 12.42 -6.09 3.90
C THR A 99 11.41 -7.17 3.54
N LEU A 100 10.48 -7.42 4.47
CA LEU A 100 9.32 -8.29 4.30
C LEU A 100 8.09 -7.59 4.89
N ASN A 101 6.97 -7.59 4.17
CA ASN A 101 5.71 -7.01 4.61
C ASN A 101 4.56 -7.99 4.34
N PHE A 102 3.68 -8.14 5.31
CA PHE A 102 2.45 -8.91 5.18
C PHE A 102 1.30 -7.95 4.86
N ASN A 103 0.52 -8.24 3.83
CA ASN A 103 -0.60 -7.42 3.39
C ASN A 103 -1.90 -8.25 3.38
N GLN A 104 -3.00 -7.59 3.76
CA GLN A 104 -4.33 -8.22 3.87
C GLN A 104 -5.36 -7.62 2.92
N GLN A 105 -4.96 -6.74 2.01
CA GLN A 105 -5.89 -6.12 1.07
C GLN A 105 -6.24 -7.12 -0.04
N GLY A 106 -7.45 -7.66 0.04
CA GLY A 106 -7.92 -8.73 -0.86
C GLY A 106 -7.43 -10.10 -0.42
N ASN A 107 -6.56 -10.74 -1.21
CA ASN A 107 -5.89 -11.96 -0.83
C ASN A 107 -4.66 -11.65 0.03
N ASN A 108 -4.38 -12.52 1.01
CA ASN A 108 -3.16 -12.40 1.81
C ASN A 108 -1.92 -12.48 0.91
N SER A 109 -1.10 -11.45 0.96
CA SER A 109 0.10 -11.37 0.13
C SER A 109 1.32 -10.89 0.92
N LEU A 110 2.50 -11.35 0.50
CA LEU A 110 3.80 -10.87 0.97
C LEU A 110 4.40 -9.94 -0.06
N ASN A 111 4.99 -8.84 0.40
CA ASN A 111 5.90 -8.04 -0.40
C ASN A 111 7.27 -8.07 0.27
N TYR A 112 8.31 -8.37 -0.50
CA TYR A 112 9.68 -8.42 -0.01
C TYR A 112 10.65 -7.87 -1.05
N SER A 113 11.79 -7.36 -0.59
CA SER A 113 12.76 -6.66 -1.43
C SER A 113 14.14 -6.68 -0.78
N VAL A 114 15.16 -6.59 -1.62
CA VAL A 114 16.55 -6.30 -1.20
C VAL A 114 16.94 -4.84 -1.45
N GLY A 115 15.95 -3.97 -1.67
CA GLY A 115 16.16 -2.54 -1.92
C GLY A 115 16.16 -2.13 -3.40
N CYS A 116 15.82 -3.03 -4.33
CA CYS A 116 15.70 -2.75 -5.77
C CYS A 116 14.33 -3.16 -6.30
N ASN A 117 14.15 -4.40 -6.76
CA ASN A 117 12.85 -4.89 -7.17
C ASN A 117 11.95 -5.22 -5.96
N ILE A 118 10.64 -5.08 -6.14
CA ILE A 118 9.64 -5.58 -5.22
C ILE A 118 9.14 -6.92 -5.74
N MET A 119 9.29 -7.94 -4.93
CA MET A 119 8.74 -9.26 -5.15
C MET A 119 7.44 -9.41 -4.36
N SER A 120 6.43 -10.02 -4.94
CA SER A 120 5.13 -10.26 -4.32
C SER A 120 4.69 -11.69 -4.50
N ALA A 121 4.23 -12.34 -3.44
CA ALA A 121 3.70 -13.70 -3.46
C ALA A 121 2.43 -13.78 -2.61
N ASN A 122 1.45 -14.59 -3.02
CA ASN A 122 0.34 -14.94 -2.15
C ASN A 122 0.81 -15.89 -1.04
N PHE A 123 0.16 -15.84 0.11
CA PHE A 123 0.48 -16.75 1.20
C PHE A 123 -0.77 -17.29 1.89
N GLN A 124 -0.59 -18.43 2.55
CA GLN A 124 -1.50 -18.98 3.54
C GLN A 124 -0.75 -19.18 4.84
N LEU A 125 -1.40 -18.88 5.97
CA LEU A 125 -0.88 -19.16 7.31
C LEU A 125 -1.76 -20.22 7.97
N ARG A 126 -1.17 -21.33 8.42
CA ARG A 126 -1.85 -22.39 9.16
C ARG A 126 -1.06 -22.71 10.42
N GLY A 127 -1.56 -22.27 11.56
CA GLY A 127 -0.77 -22.31 12.80
C GLY A 127 0.55 -21.53 12.62
N ASP A 128 1.68 -22.20 12.77
CA ASP A 128 3.02 -21.63 12.59
C ASP A 128 3.58 -21.78 11.17
N THR A 129 2.86 -22.46 10.29
CA THR A 129 3.33 -22.73 8.92
C THR A 129 2.85 -21.63 7.97
N LEU A 130 3.80 -20.94 7.38
CA LEU A 130 3.62 -20.02 6.28
C LEU A 130 3.88 -20.77 4.97
N SER A 131 2.89 -20.84 4.09
CA SER A 131 3.03 -21.38 2.74
C SER A 131 2.92 -20.24 1.72
N THR A 132 3.93 -20.07 0.88
CA THR A 132 3.96 -19.05 -0.17
C THR A 132 3.92 -19.69 -1.54
N GLU A 133 3.15 -19.07 -2.44
CA GLU A 133 3.04 -19.45 -3.86
C GLU A 133 4.17 -18.80 -4.69
N ASP A 134 4.15 -19.05 -5.99
CA ASP A 134 5.08 -18.44 -6.92
C ASP A 134 5.00 -16.91 -6.85
N SER A 135 6.16 -16.27 -6.89
CA SER A 135 6.26 -14.82 -6.79
C SER A 135 6.25 -14.14 -8.16
N MET A 136 5.72 -12.94 -8.16
CA MET A 136 5.90 -11.95 -9.23
C MET A 136 6.92 -10.90 -8.78
N SER A 137 7.69 -10.34 -9.73
CA SER A 137 8.67 -9.29 -9.45
C SER A 137 8.56 -8.17 -10.47
N THR A 138 8.78 -6.93 -10.02
CA THR A 138 9.16 -5.85 -10.94
C THR A 138 10.49 -6.22 -11.61
N LYS A 139 10.70 -5.77 -12.85
CA LYS A 139 11.89 -6.16 -13.63
C LYS A 139 12.76 -4.95 -13.95
N MET A 140 13.54 -4.52 -12.97
CA MET A 140 14.68 -3.64 -13.20
C MET A 140 15.98 -4.45 -13.05
N SER A 141 17.01 -4.10 -13.81
CA SER A 141 18.34 -4.64 -13.56
C SER A 141 18.91 -3.99 -12.30
N CYS A 142 19.22 -4.78 -11.30
CA CYS A 142 19.68 -4.33 -9.99
C CYS A 142 21.20 -4.47 -9.81
N GLY A 143 21.90 -4.93 -10.85
CA GLY A 143 23.35 -5.08 -10.84
C GLY A 143 23.82 -6.05 -9.75
N GLU A 144 24.59 -5.56 -8.80
CA GLU A 144 25.15 -6.39 -7.71
C GLU A 144 24.09 -7.00 -6.79
N LEU A 145 22.88 -6.43 -6.76
CA LEU A 145 21.75 -6.93 -5.94
C LEU A 145 20.99 -8.09 -6.59
N ASP A 146 21.14 -8.36 -7.89
CA ASP A 146 20.43 -9.42 -8.61
C ASP A 146 20.59 -10.79 -7.94
N ALA A 147 21.81 -11.11 -7.48
CA ALA A 147 22.08 -12.38 -6.81
C ALA A 147 21.40 -12.48 -5.44
N ALA A 148 21.39 -11.39 -4.67
CA ALA A 148 20.72 -11.32 -3.37
C ALA A 148 19.20 -11.39 -3.52
N GLU A 149 18.63 -10.76 -4.57
CA GLU A 149 17.22 -10.79 -4.89
C GLU A 149 16.74 -12.21 -5.23
N ASN A 150 17.45 -12.89 -6.14
CA ASN A 150 17.17 -14.28 -6.48
C ASN A 150 17.24 -15.20 -5.27
N LEU A 151 18.26 -15.01 -4.42
CA LEU A 151 18.42 -15.82 -3.21
C LEU A 151 17.29 -15.57 -2.22
N LEU A 152 16.94 -14.29 -1.95
CA LEU A 152 15.81 -13.97 -1.07
C LEU A 152 14.51 -14.58 -1.60
N ASN A 153 14.28 -14.49 -2.91
CA ASN A 153 13.11 -15.09 -3.55
C ASN A 153 13.04 -16.60 -3.33
N GLN A 154 14.14 -17.31 -3.47
CA GLN A 154 14.20 -18.75 -3.20
C GLN A 154 13.93 -19.09 -1.73
N LEU A 155 14.45 -18.29 -0.79
CA LEU A 155 14.26 -18.50 0.65
C LEU A 155 12.84 -18.22 1.15
N ILE A 156 12.10 -17.33 0.44
CA ILE A 156 10.72 -17.00 0.79
C ILE A 156 9.71 -17.98 0.20
N GLN A 157 10.01 -18.62 -0.93
CA GLN A 157 9.10 -19.54 -1.60
C GLN A 157 8.90 -20.86 -0.84
N GLY A 158 7.68 -21.42 -0.95
CA GLY A 158 7.28 -22.68 -0.35
C GLY A 158 6.92 -22.54 1.14
N ASP A 159 7.11 -23.62 1.89
CA ASP A 159 6.72 -23.65 3.30
C ASP A 159 7.85 -23.18 4.22
N SER A 160 7.49 -22.48 5.25
CA SER A 160 8.41 -22.11 6.34
C SER A 160 7.68 -22.08 7.68
N GLN A 161 8.43 -22.28 8.77
CA GLN A 161 7.93 -22.17 10.13
C GLN A 161 8.20 -20.78 10.67
N LEU A 162 7.16 -20.14 11.18
CA LEU A 162 7.24 -18.79 11.76
C LEU A 162 7.19 -18.86 13.29
N LYS A 163 8.08 -18.11 13.93
CA LYS A 163 8.02 -17.85 15.37
C LYS A 163 8.07 -16.34 15.60
N LEU A 164 6.96 -15.79 16.11
CA LEU A 164 6.83 -14.38 16.46
C LEU A 164 7.07 -14.21 17.97
N ILE A 165 7.90 -13.23 18.34
CA ILE A 165 8.14 -12.81 19.72
C ILE A 165 7.87 -11.31 19.80
N ILE A 166 6.90 -10.93 20.65
CA ILE A 166 6.57 -9.54 20.98
C ILE A 166 6.71 -9.40 22.48
N ASN A 167 7.58 -8.52 22.93
CA ASN A 167 7.77 -8.20 24.34
C ASN A 167 7.03 -6.91 24.68
N GLU A 168 5.79 -7.01 25.10
CA GLU A 168 4.91 -5.86 25.41
C GLU A 168 5.46 -4.92 26.49
N ASN A 169 6.37 -5.41 27.33
CA ASN A 169 6.91 -4.67 28.48
C ASN A 169 8.39 -4.27 28.30
N SER A 170 8.91 -4.29 27.08
CA SER A 170 10.31 -3.91 26.81
C SER A 170 10.39 -2.98 25.61
N ASP A 171 11.46 -2.17 25.56
CA ASP A 171 11.81 -1.36 24.39
C ASP A 171 12.39 -2.20 23.25
N GLU A 172 12.40 -3.53 23.40
CA GLU A 172 12.90 -4.44 22.36
C GLU A 172 11.93 -4.53 21.20
N LEU A 173 12.46 -4.39 19.99
CA LEU A 173 11.66 -4.54 18.77
C LEU A 173 11.16 -5.98 18.63
N PRO A 174 9.92 -6.18 18.16
CA PRO A 174 9.41 -7.51 17.82
C PRO A 174 10.34 -8.27 16.90
N THR A 175 10.47 -9.55 17.17
CA THR A 175 11.31 -10.45 16.37
C THR A 175 10.48 -11.55 15.73
N LEU A 176 10.63 -11.71 14.41
CA LEU A 176 10.06 -12.80 13.64
C LEU A 176 11.21 -13.71 13.18
N THR A 177 11.15 -14.97 13.55
CA THR A 177 12.06 -16.01 13.04
C THR A 177 11.31 -16.85 12.03
N GLN A 178 11.88 -16.99 10.84
CA GLN A 178 11.38 -17.81 9.74
C GLN A 178 12.40 -18.92 9.47
N VAL A 179 11.97 -20.17 9.53
CA VAL A 179 12.80 -21.34 9.18
C VAL A 179 12.22 -21.98 7.94
N THR A 180 12.97 -21.95 6.85
CA THR A 180 12.55 -22.50 5.56
C THR A 180 12.55 -24.04 5.57
N ASN A 181 11.88 -24.67 4.61
CA ASN A 181 11.91 -26.12 4.43
C ASN A 181 13.31 -26.70 4.27
N GLU A 182 14.23 -25.91 3.70
CA GLU A 182 15.62 -26.31 3.51
C GLU A 182 16.47 -26.09 4.77
N GLY A 183 15.86 -25.60 5.87
CA GLY A 183 16.50 -25.39 7.16
C GLY A 183 17.27 -24.07 7.27
N SER A 184 17.18 -23.18 6.27
CA SER A 184 17.74 -21.83 6.39
C SER A 184 16.90 -21.00 7.36
N THR A 185 17.54 -20.13 8.14
CA THR A 185 16.87 -19.28 9.14
C THR A 185 17.04 -17.83 8.81
N LEU A 186 15.92 -17.11 8.71
CA LEU A 186 15.85 -15.65 8.57
C LEU A 186 15.29 -15.06 9.87
N THR A 187 16.00 -14.11 10.45
CA THR A 187 15.56 -13.38 11.64
C THR A 187 15.27 -11.93 11.26
N TRP A 188 14.06 -11.48 11.54
CA TRP A 188 13.55 -10.17 11.19
C TRP A 188 13.26 -9.34 12.43
N ARG A 189 13.50 -8.03 12.37
CA ARG A 189 13.08 -7.03 13.37
C ARG A 189 11.83 -6.33 12.86
N GLY A 190 10.80 -6.24 13.68
CA GLY A 190 9.55 -5.54 13.35
C GLY A 190 9.65 -4.05 13.66
N LYS A 191 9.45 -3.18 12.66
CA LYS A 191 9.21 -1.75 12.85
C LYS A 191 7.72 -1.50 12.62
N LEU A 192 7.03 -0.90 13.60
CA LEU A 192 5.60 -0.63 13.51
C LEU A 192 5.29 0.19 12.25
N THR A 193 4.30 -0.24 11.48
CA THR A 193 3.82 0.53 10.32
C THR A 193 3.12 1.80 10.77
N ALA A 194 3.06 2.83 9.92
CA ALA A 194 2.34 4.06 10.24
C ALA A 194 0.83 3.79 10.47
N GLN A 195 0.23 2.90 9.70
CA GLN A 195 -1.17 2.51 9.87
C GLN A 195 -1.42 1.90 11.27
N ALA A 196 -0.55 1.02 11.74
CA ALA A 196 -0.64 0.45 13.08
C ALA A 196 -0.31 1.48 14.16
N LYS A 197 0.71 2.32 13.94
CA LYS A 197 1.12 3.38 14.89
C LYS A 197 0.00 4.39 15.16
N TYR A 198 -0.73 4.79 14.12
CA TYR A 198 -1.80 5.80 14.21
C TYR A 198 -3.19 5.17 14.28
N ASN A 199 -3.30 3.84 14.24
CA ASN A 199 -4.56 3.10 14.23
C ASN A 199 -5.58 3.69 13.24
N SER A 200 -5.10 4.10 12.07
CA SER A 200 -5.93 4.72 11.04
C SER A 200 -5.41 4.37 9.65
N LYS A 201 -6.32 4.34 8.67
CA LYS A 201 -5.94 4.17 7.27
C LYS A 201 -5.31 5.46 6.77
N GLY A 202 -4.16 5.34 6.09
CA GLY A 202 -3.51 6.47 5.43
C GLY A 202 -4.36 7.01 4.28
N GLU A 203 -4.38 8.31 4.12
CA GLU A 203 -4.94 9.02 2.98
C GLU A 203 -3.80 9.53 2.11
N THR A 204 -3.83 9.20 0.81
CA THR A 204 -2.82 9.68 -0.12
C THR A 204 -3.07 11.14 -0.46
N ILE A 205 -2.08 11.98 -0.23
CA ILE A 205 -2.06 13.39 -0.61
C ILE A 205 -0.77 13.74 -1.34
N PHE A 206 -0.76 14.87 -2.03
CA PHE A 206 0.43 15.37 -2.72
C PHE A 206 0.73 16.79 -2.27
N TRP A 207 1.99 17.04 -1.92
CA TRP A 207 2.50 18.36 -1.57
C TRP A 207 3.67 18.75 -2.46
N GLY A 208 3.60 19.99 -2.99
CA GLY A 208 4.78 20.67 -3.49
C GLY A 208 5.51 21.29 -2.31
N VAL A 209 6.81 21.03 -2.18
CA VAL A 209 7.70 21.59 -1.15
C VAL A 209 8.70 22.51 -1.85
N ALA A 210 8.78 23.76 -1.40
CA ALA A 210 9.77 24.71 -1.93
C ALA A 210 11.18 24.39 -1.42
N ALA A 211 12.19 24.69 -2.22
CA ALA A 211 13.60 24.58 -1.82
C ALA A 211 13.93 25.43 -0.59
N ASP A 212 13.33 26.64 -0.50
CA ASP A 212 13.59 27.57 0.59
C ASP A 212 12.63 27.31 1.75
N SER A 213 13.17 27.09 2.95
CA SER A 213 12.46 27.18 4.21
C SER A 213 12.45 28.62 4.69
N LYS A 214 11.41 29.04 5.43
CA LYS A 214 11.30 30.38 6.00
C LYS A 214 11.16 30.30 7.51
N PRO A 215 11.57 31.36 8.25
CA PRO A 215 11.22 31.46 9.67
C PRO A 215 9.72 31.34 9.87
N CYS A 216 9.29 30.50 10.82
CA CYS A 216 7.86 30.32 11.11
C CYS A 216 7.26 31.60 11.67
N GLN A 217 5.99 31.90 11.35
CA GLN A 217 5.30 33.09 11.84
C GLN A 217 5.17 33.08 13.37
N ASP A 218 4.86 31.92 13.94
CA ASP A 218 4.67 31.77 15.38
C ASP A 218 5.98 31.66 16.16
N ASN A 219 7.06 31.24 15.52
CA ASN A 219 8.37 31.08 16.14
C ASN A 219 9.49 31.34 15.12
N GLN A 220 9.96 32.57 15.06
CA GLN A 220 11.00 32.99 14.12
C GLN A 220 12.37 32.32 14.31
N SER A 221 12.57 31.62 15.43
CA SER A 221 13.79 30.82 15.67
C SER A 221 13.72 29.42 15.02
N GLN A 222 12.54 29.02 14.53
CA GLN A 222 12.30 27.75 13.84
C GLN A 222 12.12 28.00 12.34
N LEU A 223 12.64 27.09 11.51
CA LEU A 223 12.39 27.12 10.08
C LEU A 223 11.18 26.21 9.74
N CYS A 224 10.26 26.78 8.99
CA CYS A 224 9.08 26.10 8.45
C CYS A 224 9.28 25.76 6.97
N LEU A 225 8.90 24.56 6.58
CA LEU A 225 8.77 24.21 5.18
C LEU A 225 7.69 25.06 4.54
N GLN A 226 7.88 25.44 3.28
CA GLN A 226 6.85 26.06 2.47
C GLN A 226 6.21 24.96 1.62
N VAL A 227 4.96 24.61 1.92
CA VAL A 227 4.26 23.52 1.26
C VAL A 227 2.99 24.01 0.57
N LYS A 228 2.60 23.37 -0.52
CA LYS A 228 1.34 23.65 -1.25
C LYS A 228 0.68 22.34 -1.65
N PRO A 229 -0.66 22.26 -1.63
CA PRO A 229 -1.36 21.09 -2.14
C PRO A 229 -1.21 21.00 -3.66
N VAL A 230 -1.08 19.77 -4.16
CA VAL A 230 -1.04 19.42 -5.57
C VAL A 230 -2.09 18.35 -5.82
N SER A 231 -2.83 18.46 -6.93
CA SER A 231 -3.84 17.46 -7.30
C SER A 231 -3.48 16.83 -8.64
N TYR A 232 -3.77 15.55 -8.75
CA TYR A 232 -3.65 14.77 -9.98
C TYR A 232 -4.99 14.11 -10.29
N ASP A 233 -5.26 13.88 -11.56
CA ASP A 233 -6.39 13.08 -12.00
C ASP A 233 -6.06 11.56 -11.96
N ASP A 234 -7.04 10.72 -12.29
CA ASP A 234 -6.88 9.26 -12.31
C ASP A 234 -5.84 8.76 -13.33
N SER A 235 -5.46 9.60 -14.29
CA SER A 235 -4.41 9.32 -15.28
C SER A 235 -3.02 9.77 -14.80
N GLY A 236 -2.92 10.37 -13.60
CA GLY A 236 -1.68 10.91 -13.06
C GLY A 236 -1.25 12.24 -13.66
N ILE A 237 -2.18 12.97 -14.31
CA ILE A 237 -1.92 14.30 -14.85
C ILE A 237 -2.20 15.33 -13.76
N LYS A 238 -1.25 16.25 -13.54
CA LYS A 238 -1.39 17.35 -12.60
C LYS A 238 -2.52 18.28 -13.04
N THR A 239 -3.55 18.45 -12.19
CA THR A 239 -4.76 19.22 -12.49
C THR A 239 -4.77 20.57 -11.80
N SER A 240 -4.24 20.68 -10.59
CA SER A 240 -4.19 21.93 -9.85
C SER A 240 -3.04 21.98 -8.85
N THR A 241 -2.68 23.23 -8.48
CA THR A 241 -1.76 23.51 -7.38
C THR A 241 -2.34 24.67 -6.57
N GLY A 242 -2.30 24.57 -5.24
CA GLY A 242 -2.67 25.66 -4.34
C GLY A 242 -1.52 26.62 -4.06
N ASP A 243 -1.77 27.52 -3.12
CA ASP A 243 -0.78 28.47 -2.64
C ASP A 243 0.15 27.84 -1.60
N TYR A 244 1.36 28.40 -1.45
CA TYR A 244 2.29 27.98 -0.41
C TYR A 244 1.82 28.45 0.96
N VAL A 245 1.86 27.51 1.91
CA VAL A 245 1.60 27.74 3.34
C VAL A 245 2.75 27.21 4.16
N GLU A 246 2.92 27.74 5.36
CA GLU A 246 3.96 27.28 6.30
C GLU A 246 3.59 25.95 6.92
N PHE A 247 4.57 25.07 7.03
CA PHE A 247 4.47 23.80 7.73
C PHE A 247 5.58 23.68 8.75
N ALA A 248 5.23 23.79 10.04
CA ALA A 248 6.14 23.69 11.17
C ALA A 248 6.35 22.24 11.64
N GLY A 249 5.62 21.27 11.10
CA GLY A 249 5.68 19.86 11.46
C GLY A 249 6.84 19.11 10.81
N THR A 250 6.83 17.82 11.01
CA THR A 250 7.77 16.88 10.35
C THR A 250 7.03 15.92 9.43
N ILE A 251 7.68 15.52 8.37
CA ILE A 251 7.23 14.46 7.46
C ILE A 251 8.14 13.26 7.73
N ASP A 252 7.58 12.17 8.29
CA ASP A 252 8.36 10.96 8.61
C ASP A 252 8.92 10.36 7.31
N GLY A 253 10.22 10.09 7.29
CA GLY A 253 10.94 9.58 6.11
C GLY A 253 11.35 10.64 5.07
N TYR A 254 11.13 11.93 5.32
CA TYR A 254 11.54 13.02 4.44
C TYR A 254 12.60 13.90 5.09
N GLU A 255 13.68 14.15 4.34
CA GLU A 255 14.73 15.09 4.72
C GLU A 255 14.78 16.20 3.66
N HIS A 256 14.49 17.43 4.08
CA HIS A 256 14.54 18.59 3.21
C HIS A 256 15.99 19.02 2.96
N ASP A 257 16.41 19.08 1.68
CA ASP A 257 17.80 19.36 1.32
C ASP A 257 18.09 20.86 1.08
N GLY A 258 17.07 21.70 1.01
CA GLY A 258 17.20 23.13 0.80
C GLY A 258 17.69 23.51 -0.60
N LYS A 259 17.63 22.62 -1.59
CA LYS A 259 18.18 22.82 -2.93
C LYS A 259 17.17 22.55 -4.05
N HIS A 260 16.12 21.83 -3.74
CA HIS A 260 15.17 21.36 -4.73
C HIS A 260 13.76 21.77 -4.37
N ASN A 261 13.00 22.21 -5.38
CA ASN A 261 11.55 22.15 -5.31
C ASN A 261 11.14 20.71 -5.59
N GLU A 262 10.33 20.14 -4.72
CA GLU A 262 9.95 18.72 -4.81
C GLU A 262 8.44 18.58 -4.77
N VAL A 263 7.91 17.54 -5.43
CA VAL A 263 6.53 17.11 -5.20
C VAL A 263 6.58 15.75 -4.53
N LEU A 264 6.00 15.69 -3.35
CA LEU A 264 5.96 14.51 -2.50
C LEU A 264 4.58 13.86 -2.61
N ARG A 265 4.54 12.52 -2.77
CA ARG A 265 3.37 11.72 -2.45
C ARG A 265 3.49 11.31 -0.99
N LEU A 266 2.50 11.67 -0.19
CA LEU A 266 2.47 11.44 1.25
C LEU A 266 1.29 10.56 1.62
N GLN A 267 1.45 9.80 2.70
CA GLN A 267 0.34 9.19 3.43
C GLN A 267 0.05 10.05 4.66
N ARG A 268 -1.18 10.55 4.75
CA ARG A 268 -1.69 11.34 5.86
C ARG A 268 -2.49 10.44 6.80
N TYR A 269 -2.12 10.41 8.09
CA TYR A 269 -2.77 9.60 9.12
C TYR A 269 -3.40 10.51 10.17
N LYS A 270 -4.68 10.28 10.49
CA LYS A 270 -5.33 10.99 11.59
C LYS A 270 -4.70 10.58 12.92
N THR A 271 -4.26 11.55 13.72
CA THR A 271 -3.78 11.33 15.07
C THR A 271 -4.93 11.46 16.06
N ASN A 272 -4.92 10.65 17.14
CA ASN A 272 -5.97 10.69 18.18
C ASN A 272 -5.80 11.84 19.19
N HIS A 273 -5.12 12.91 18.81
CA HIS A 273 -5.01 14.08 19.70
C HIS A 273 -6.21 14.99 19.47
N ASP A 274 -7.11 15.05 20.47
CA ASP A 274 -8.15 16.07 20.60
C ASP A 274 -7.53 17.45 20.95
N THR A 275 -6.58 17.92 20.17
CA THR A 275 -6.02 19.27 20.34
C THR A 275 -6.71 20.24 19.40
N VAL A 276 -7.31 21.25 20.02
CA VAL A 276 -8.03 22.36 19.42
C VAL A 276 -7.18 23.05 18.34
N LEU A 277 -7.82 23.27 17.23
CA LEU A 277 -7.39 23.90 16.00
C LEU A 277 -6.57 25.19 16.24
N VAL A 278 -5.40 25.24 15.65
CA VAL A 278 -4.78 26.48 15.20
C VAL A 278 -4.75 26.38 13.66
N ASP A 279 -5.25 27.43 13.01
CA ASP A 279 -5.51 27.50 11.58
C ASP A 279 -4.37 26.97 10.70
N ASN A 280 -4.75 26.12 9.71
CA ASN A 280 -4.10 25.87 8.43
C ASN A 280 -2.90 24.94 8.34
N ILE A 281 -2.94 23.80 8.78
CA ILE A 281 -2.36 22.49 8.47
C ILE A 281 -2.51 21.70 9.76
N ASP A 282 -3.42 20.77 9.71
CA ASP A 282 -3.98 20.08 10.86
C ASP A 282 -2.88 19.42 11.72
N SER A 283 -2.66 19.91 12.91
CA SER A 283 -1.89 19.23 13.97
C SER A 283 -2.48 17.87 14.35
N ASN A 284 -3.67 17.54 13.82
CA ASN A 284 -4.36 16.27 14.00
C ASN A 284 -3.91 15.19 13.02
N TYR A 285 -2.93 15.48 12.17
CA TYR A 285 -2.41 14.50 11.21
C TYR A 285 -0.91 14.31 11.33
N ALA A 286 -0.50 13.07 11.14
CA ALA A 286 0.87 12.70 10.87
C ALA A 286 1.07 12.48 9.37
N TYR A 287 2.21 12.92 8.87
CA TYR A 287 2.57 12.82 7.46
C TYR A 287 3.76 11.89 7.31
N VAL A 288 3.65 10.93 6.40
CA VAL A 288 4.69 9.94 6.10
C VAL A 288 5.01 9.98 4.63
N LEU A 289 6.27 10.11 4.26
CA LEU A 289 6.71 10.08 2.88
C LEU A 289 6.45 8.70 2.28
N ASP A 290 5.72 8.67 1.17
CA ASP A 290 5.61 7.48 0.32
C ASP A 290 6.70 7.53 -0.77
N THR A 291 6.74 8.61 -1.57
CA THR A 291 7.78 8.81 -2.57
C THR A 291 7.89 10.27 -3.00
N VAL A 292 9.07 10.66 -3.49
CA VAL A 292 9.29 11.92 -4.21
C VAL A 292 8.96 11.67 -5.68
N ILE A 293 7.96 12.38 -6.23
CA ILE A 293 7.48 12.18 -7.60
C ILE A 293 8.04 13.21 -8.58
N GLU A 294 8.39 14.41 -8.10
CA GLU A 294 9.05 15.44 -8.90
C GLU A 294 10.19 16.07 -8.09
N LYS A 295 11.30 16.39 -8.75
CA LYS A 295 12.43 17.06 -8.13
C LYS A 295 13.08 18.01 -9.13
N GLU A 296 13.13 19.30 -8.80
CA GLU A 296 13.66 20.35 -9.64
C GLU A 296 14.71 21.19 -8.88
N VAL A 297 15.90 21.32 -9.45
CA VAL A 297 16.97 22.15 -8.86
C VAL A 297 16.59 23.63 -8.98
N VAL A 298 16.66 24.37 -7.89
CA VAL A 298 16.54 25.82 -7.88
C VAL A 298 17.94 26.43 -8.00
N ASN A 299 18.16 27.19 -9.09
CA ASN A 299 19.42 27.89 -9.37
C ASN A 299 19.48 29.25 -8.68
#